data_d1df3cc864516b312e66f6c06bf59d18
#
_entry.id   d1df3cc864516b312e66f6c06bf59d18
#
_cell.length_a   1.000
_cell.length_b   1.000
_cell.length_c   1.000
_cell.angle_alpha   90.00
_cell.angle_beta   90.00
_cell.angle_gamma   90.00
#
_symmetry.space_group_name_H-M   'P 1'
#
loop_
_entity.id
_entity.type
_entity.pdbx_description
1 polymer ?
#
loop_
_entity_poly.entity_id
_entity_poly.type
_entity_poly.pdbx_seq_one_letter_code
_entity_poly.pdbx_strand_id
1 'polypeptide(L)'
;MAENSIGTQPIPDSKDNKGITSSFGLWAGITFCVVYTLLIWALEPFIPKVNFAPDTGFAHYLWKLPDPNFLTRLSAWTGYTLHQALIWGCIYYAQSRKLKYTGGLHPVNIVALGGNAVFVLLHLLQTHIWYDGLAQDVHIMTAQGSVIILLVAVLMMENQRRGLFFGKKLGFVYEPGRALRKYHGYFFAWAVTWTFWYHPMETTVGHLMGTLYTCLLMLQGSLFFTRAHVNKWWTISLETIVLVHGSIVAVMATSTGDMLPQFFFGFFAVFIVTQMHGLGLRKWLRWTFIAAYLVSIFVVFSGRDLADLHQLYRVPAVEYGLVFVLALLIWFVLWGAGRITGRATQET
;
A
#
# COMPACT_ATOMS: atom_id res chain seq x y z
N MET A 1 38.15 -13.21 -2.89
CA MET A 1 36.84 -13.82 -2.66
C MET A 1 36.53 -13.71 -1.18
N ALA A 2 35.88 -12.66 -0.76
CA ALA A 2 35.37 -12.50 0.61
C ALA A 2 33.89 -12.25 0.48
N GLU A 3 33.11 -13.24 0.85
CA GLU A 3 31.66 -13.23 0.95
C GLU A 3 31.26 -12.26 2.07
N ASN A 4 30.98 -11.00 1.70
CA ASN A 4 30.30 -10.09 2.60
C ASN A 4 28.83 -10.50 2.67
N SER A 5 28.57 -11.51 3.50
CA SER A 5 27.25 -11.78 4.06
C SER A 5 26.82 -10.52 4.82
N ILE A 6 25.92 -9.72 4.23
CA ILE A 6 25.13 -8.76 4.99
C ILE A 6 24.17 -9.59 5.86
N GLY A 7 24.76 -10.23 6.85
CA GLY A 7 24.06 -10.85 7.94
C GLY A 7 23.30 -9.75 8.66
N THR A 8 22.04 -9.98 8.86
CA THR A 8 21.21 -9.28 9.84
C THR A 8 21.91 -9.38 11.19
N GLN A 9 22.79 -8.40 11.49
CA GLN A 9 23.30 -8.29 12.84
C GLN A 9 22.09 -8.11 13.77
N PRO A 10 22.01 -8.89 14.86
CA PRO A 10 20.98 -8.68 15.85
C PRO A 10 21.11 -7.24 16.34
N ILE A 11 20.05 -6.46 16.17
CA ILE A 11 19.98 -5.10 16.70
C ILE A 11 20.16 -5.24 18.21
N PRO A 12 21.17 -4.60 18.85
CA PRO A 12 21.41 -4.75 20.27
C PRO A 12 20.15 -4.43 21.06
N ASP A 13 19.78 -5.30 21.98
CA ASP A 13 18.76 -5.01 22.98
C ASP A 13 19.31 -3.90 23.89
N SER A 14 18.99 -2.66 23.59
CA SER A 14 19.23 -1.58 24.53
C SER A 14 18.23 -1.74 25.66
N LYS A 15 18.70 -2.29 26.79
CA LYS A 15 17.93 -2.54 28.02
C LYS A 15 17.40 -1.25 28.70
N ASP A 16 17.67 -0.07 28.13
CA ASP A 16 17.43 1.22 28.79
C ASP A 16 16.40 2.15 28.10
N ASN A 17 15.50 1.63 27.29
CA ASN A 17 14.47 2.50 26.72
C ASN A 17 13.21 2.45 27.58
N LYS A 18 13.09 3.36 28.56
CA LYS A 18 11.84 3.65 29.33
C LYS A 18 10.70 4.18 28.46
N GLY A 19 10.84 4.19 27.13
CA GLY A 19 9.87 4.69 26.19
C GLY A 19 8.85 3.63 25.72
N ILE A 20 7.86 4.08 24.95
CA ILE A 20 6.84 3.24 24.34
C ILE A 20 7.51 2.27 23.35
N THR A 21 7.27 0.96 23.50
CA THR A 21 7.81 -0.04 22.58
C THR A 21 7.14 0.04 21.20
N SER A 22 7.88 -0.29 20.15
CA SER A 22 7.33 -0.29 18.78
C SER A 22 6.22 -1.35 18.61
N SER A 23 6.27 -2.44 19.38
CA SER A 23 5.21 -3.44 19.41
C SER A 23 3.92 -2.89 20.01
N PHE A 24 4.01 -2.14 21.12
CA PHE A 24 2.84 -1.48 21.68
C PHE A 24 2.26 -0.45 20.71
N GLY A 25 3.11 0.37 20.08
CA GLY A 25 2.68 1.33 19.07
C GLY A 25 1.97 0.67 17.89
N LEU A 26 2.46 -0.50 17.44
CA LEU A 26 1.83 -1.28 16.39
C LEU A 26 0.43 -1.77 16.80
N TRP A 27 0.29 -2.42 17.96
CA TRP A 27 -0.99 -2.98 18.39
C TRP A 27 -2.01 -1.88 18.75
N ALA A 28 -1.58 -0.82 19.41
CA ALA A 28 -2.42 0.34 19.67
C ALA A 28 -2.90 1.00 18.36
N GLY A 29 -2.01 1.10 17.37
CA GLY A 29 -2.35 1.61 16.04
C GLY A 29 -3.34 0.71 15.30
N ILE A 30 -3.16 -0.62 15.32
CA ILE A 30 -4.12 -1.58 14.74
C ILE A 30 -5.50 -1.41 15.41
N THR A 31 -5.53 -1.36 16.74
CA THR A 31 -6.78 -1.15 17.50
C THR A 31 -7.44 0.16 17.09
N PHE A 32 -6.68 1.25 16.98
CA PHE A 32 -7.20 2.54 16.50
C PHE A 32 -7.80 2.41 15.10
N CYS A 33 -7.12 1.77 14.14
CA CYS A 33 -7.63 1.58 12.77
C CYS A 33 -8.97 0.82 12.75
N VAL A 34 -9.09 -0.24 13.54
CA VAL A 34 -10.34 -1.02 13.66
C VAL A 34 -11.45 -0.17 14.28
N VAL A 35 -11.17 0.50 15.41
CA VAL A 35 -12.14 1.36 16.08
C VAL A 35 -12.59 2.51 15.18
N TYR A 36 -11.67 3.13 14.45
CA TYR A 36 -11.98 4.18 13.48
C TYR A 36 -12.91 3.68 12.37
N THR A 37 -12.63 2.50 11.82
CA THR A 37 -13.49 1.89 10.79
C THR A 37 -14.90 1.60 11.33
N LEU A 38 -14.99 1.08 12.55
CA LEU A 38 -16.29 0.87 13.22
C LEU A 38 -16.99 2.20 13.52
N LEU A 39 -16.25 3.25 13.83
CA LEU A 39 -16.81 4.59 14.04
C LEU A 39 -17.43 5.16 12.76
N ILE A 40 -16.77 4.99 11.60
CA ILE A 40 -17.36 5.39 10.30
C ILE A 40 -18.71 4.67 10.11
N TRP A 41 -18.73 3.36 10.31
CA TRP A 41 -19.96 2.57 10.19
C TRP A 41 -21.05 3.03 11.17
N ALA A 42 -20.71 3.29 12.41
CA ALA A 42 -21.67 3.73 13.44
C ALA A 42 -22.22 5.14 13.18
N LEU A 43 -21.47 5.99 12.50
CA LEU A 43 -21.88 7.36 12.18
C LEU A 43 -22.61 7.49 10.82
N GLU A 44 -22.85 6.38 10.11
CA GLU A 44 -23.61 6.35 8.84
C GLU A 44 -24.90 7.18 8.87
N PRO A 45 -25.76 7.09 9.91
CA PRO A 45 -27.02 7.82 9.91
C PRO A 45 -26.86 9.36 9.85
N PHE A 46 -25.68 9.85 10.16
CA PHE A 46 -25.35 11.28 10.19
C PHE A 46 -24.62 11.78 8.95
N ILE A 47 -24.32 10.88 8.00
CA ILE A 47 -23.71 11.27 6.71
C ILE A 47 -24.73 12.03 5.89
N PRO A 48 -24.35 13.17 5.24
CA PRO A 48 -25.25 13.90 4.36
C PRO A 48 -25.80 13.01 3.24
N LYS A 49 -27.11 13.02 3.06
CA LYS A 49 -27.76 12.28 1.96
C LYS A 49 -27.58 13.04 0.67
N VAL A 50 -26.79 12.50 -0.24
CA VAL A 50 -26.50 13.08 -1.55
C VAL A 50 -27.15 12.24 -2.64
N ASN A 51 -27.87 12.90 -3.56
CA ASN A 51 -28.37 12.24 -4.76
C ASN A 51 -27.26 12.25 -5.83
N PHE A 52 -26.56 11.13 -5.92
CA PHE A 52 -25.45 10.99 -6.87
C PHE A 52 -25.95 10.85 -8.32
N ALA A 53 -25.09 11.26 -9.26
CA ALA A 53 -25.34 11.02 -10.67
C ALA A 53 -25.34 9.51 -10.99
N PRO A 54 -26.15 9.08 -11.99
CA PRO A 54 -26.13 7.69 -12.44
C PRO A 54 -24.75 7.27 -12.91
N ASP A 55 -24.43 5.97 -12.74
CA ASP A 55 -23.19 5.39 -13.25
C ASP A 55 -23.10 5.56 -14.77
N THR A 56 -22.04 6.18 -15.25
CA THR A 56 -21.76 6.43 -16.67
C THR A 56 -20.74 5.42 -17.25
N GLY A 57 -20.38 4.39 -16.52
CA GLY A 57 -19.45 3.34 -16.94
C GLY A 57 -18.01 3.53 -16.46
N PHE A 58 -17.05 3.06 -17.25
CA PHE A 58 -15.63 3.07 -16.88
C PHE A 58 -15.17 4.47 -16.44
N ALA A 59 -14.45 4.52 -15.32
CA ALA A 59 -13.97 5.73 -14.67
C ALA A 59 -15.06 6.62 -14.02
N HIS A 60 -16.31 6.17 -13.93
CA HIS A 60 -17.31 6.83 -13.10
C HIS A 60 -16.92 6.73 -11.61
N TYR A 61 -17.12 7.84 -10.90
CA TYR A 61 -16.90 7.91 -9.47
C TYR A 61 -18.22 8.20 -8.75
N LEU A 62 -18.75 7.20 -8.04
CA LEU A 62 -20.08 7.20 -7.45
C LEU A 62 -20.33 8.31 -6.43
N TRP A 63 -19.32 8.65 -5.61
CA TRP A 63 -19.47 9.59 -4.49
C TRP A 63 -19.07 11.03 -4.85
N LYS A 64 -19.19 11.39 -6.12
CA LYS A 64 -18.93 12.74 -6.59
C LYS A 64 -20.14 13.65 -6.32
N LEU A 65 -19.91 14.80 -5.67
CA LEU A 65 -20.98 15.78 -5.44
C LEU A 65 -21.53 16.28 -6.78
N PRO A 66 -22.86 16.36 -6.95
CA PRO A 66 -23.46 16.97 -8.14
C PRO A 66 -23.15 18.47 -8.23
N ASP A 67 -23.19 19.20 -7.09
CA ASP A 67 -22.99 20.63 -7.00
C ASP A 67 -21.94 21.00 -5.95
N PRO A 68 -20.63 20.79 -6.23
CA PRO A 68 -19.58 21.13 -5.31
C PRO A 68 -19.42 22.65 -5.21
N ASN A 69 -19.21 23.14 -3.98
CA ASN A 69 -18.95 24.56 -3.75
C ASN A 69 -17.50 24.78 -3.29
N PHE A 70 -17.12 26.06 -3.15
CA PHE A 70 -15.77 26.43 -2.75
C PHE A 70 -15.34 25.81 -1.41
N LEU A 71 -16.23 25.78 -0.40
CA LEU A 71 -15.88 25.26 0.94
C LEU A 71 -15.73 23.74 0.94
N THR A 72 -16.57 23.00 0.20
CA THR A 72 -16.42 21.55 0.09
C THR A 72 -15.05 21.19 -0.48
N ARG A 73 -14.68 21.83 -1.60
CA ARG A 73 -13.38 21.61 -2.26
C ARG A 73 -12.20 22.07 -1.41
N LEU A 74 -12.30 23.27 -0.82
CA LEU A 74 -11.26 23.82 0.04
C LEU A 74 -10.97 22.90 1.24
N SER A 75 -12.02 22.32 1.86
CA SER A 75 -11.88 21.44 3.02
C SER A 75 -11.09 20.19 2.68
N ALA A 76 -11.42 19.51 1.57
CA ALA A 76 -10.72 18.31 1.13
C ALA A 76 -9.25 18.58 0.75
N TRP A 77 -9.00 19.62 -0.08
CA TRP A 77 -7.65 19.97 -0.51
C TRP A 77 -6.76 20.48 0.63
N THR A 78 -7.31 21.27 1.56
CA THR A 78 -6.56 21.75 2.72
C THR A 78 -6.21 20.59 3.65
N GLY A 79 -7.18 19.72 3.95
CA GLY A 79 -6.96 18.54 4.77
C GLY A 79 -5.87 17.65 4.20
N TYR A 80 -5.97 17.32 2.92
CA TYR A 80 -4.96 16.55 2.20
C TYR A 80 -3.57 17.21 2.27
N THR A 81 -3.48 18.48 1.90
CA THR A 81 -2.20 19.18 1.79
C THR A 81 -1.49 19.27 3.14
N LEU A 82 -2.21 19.59 4.20
CA LEU A 82 -1.64 19.69 5.55
C LEU A 82 -1.23 18.30 6.07
N HIS A 83 -2.04 17.26 5.83
CA HIS A 83 -1.72 15.88 6.19
C HIS A 83 -0.45 15.42 5.49
N GLN A 84 -0.37 15.63 4.17
CA GLN A 84 0.79 15.27 3.37
C GLN A 84 2.05 16.01 3.81
N ALA A 85 1.95 17.32 4.05
CA ALA A 85 3.08 18.13 4.53
C ALA A 85 3.61 17.65 5.88
N LEU A 86 2.71 17.31 6.82
CA LEU A 86 3.10 16.76 8.12
C LEU A 86 3.90 15.45 7.97
N ILE A 87 3.37 14.48 7.21
CA ILE A 87 4.02 13.18 7.08
C ILE A 87 5.35 13.28 6.32
N TRP A 88 5.41 14.05 5.25
CA TRP A 88 6.68 14.32 4.56
C TRP A 88 7.68 15.04 5.46
N GLY A 89 7.23 16.00 6.28
CA GLY A 89 8.04 16.66 7.30
C GLY A 89 8.63 15.67 8.31
N CYS A 90 7.83 14.73 8.81
CA CYS A 90 8.29 13.67 9.72
C CYS A 90 9.35 12.78 9.06
N ILE A 91 9.13 12.36 7.79
CA ILE A 91 10.09 11.54 7.03
C ILE A 91 11.39 12.31 6.81
N TYR A 92 11.30 13.58 6.39
CA TYR A 92 12.47 14.43 6.19
C TYR A 92 13.27 14.62 7.47
N TYR A 93 12.60 14.90 8.59
CA TYR A 93 13.24 15.02 9.90
C TYR A 93 13.99 13.74 10.27
N ALA A 94 13.34 12.58 10.14
CA ALA A 94 13.95 11.29 10.47
C ALA A 94 15.18 10.99 9.60
N GLN A 95 15.12 11.29 8.30
CA GLN A 95 16.24 11.08 7.38
C GLN A 95 17.38 12.09 7.63
N SER A 96 17.07 13.36 7.87
CA SER A 96 18.08 14.39 8.14
C SER A 96 18.83 14.13 9.44
N ARG A 97 18.16 13.57 10.45
CA ARG A 97 18.76 13.16 11.74
C ARG A 97 19.43 11.78 11.66
N LYS A 98 19.36 11.08 10.51
CA LYS A 98 19.95 9.75 10.31
C LYS A 98 19.55 8.77 11.43
N LEU A 99 18.25 8.73 11.78
CA LEU A 99 17.75 7.89 12.84
C LEU A 99 18.11 6.42 12.59
N LYS A 100 18.45 5.71 13.66
CA LYS A 100 18.75 4.28 13.62
C LYS A 100 17.53 3.45 14.00
N TYR A 101 17.47 2.21 13.56
CA TYR A 101 16.43 1.28 13.96
C TYR A 101 16.48 0.98 15.46
N THR A 102 15.33 1.09 16.14
CA THR A 102 15.19 0.84 17.59
C THR A 102 14.03 -0.13 17.88
N GLY A 103 14.03 -0.69 19.10
CA GLY A 103 12.90 -1.44 19.62
C GLY A 103 11.75 -0.57 20.14
N GLY A 104 12.02 0.71 20.43
CA GLY A 104 11.06 1.71 20.89
C GLY A 104 10.58 2.61 19.77
N LEU A 105 9.70 3.56 20.10
CA LEU A 105 9.28 4.66 19.23
C LEU A 105 10.21 5.85 19.38
N HIS A 106 10.62 6.44 18.26
CA HIS A 106 11.21 7.78 18.27
C HIS A 106 10.12 8.84 18.50
N PRO A 107 10.43 10.02 19.06
CA PRO A 107 9.46 11.11 19.20
C PRO A 107 8.74 11.46 17.89
N VAL A 108 9.44 11.40 16.75
CA VAL A 108 8.85 11.65 15.42
C VAL A 108 7.85 10.58 15.02
N ASN A 109 7.99 9.34 15.50
CA ASN A 109 6.94 8.31 15.26
C ASN A 109 5.67 8.67 16.01
N ILE A 110 5.78 9.21 17.23
CA ILE A 110 4.62 9.66 18.02
C ILE A 110 3.92 10.82 17.31
N VAL A 111 4.69 11.76 16.76
CA VAL A 111 4.14 12.87 15.95
C VAL A 111 3.44 12.35 14.70
N ALA A 112 4.04 11.39 13.99
CA ALA A 112 3.44 10.80 12.79
C ALA A 112 2.16 10.00 13.10
N LEU A 113 2.18 9.18 14.16
CA LEU A 113 1.01 8.41 14.62
C LEU A 113 -0.12 9.34 15.08
N GLY A 114 0.19 10.33 15.92
CA GLY A 114 -0.78 11.31 16.42
C GLY A 114 -1.33 12.19 15.29
N GLY A 115 -0.47 12.62 14.37
CA GLY A 115 -0.87 13.39 13.19
C GLY A 115 -1.80 12.61 12.28
N ASN A 116 -1.47 11.36 11.93
CA ASN A 116 -2.37 10.50 11.18
C ASN A 116 -3.72 10.33 11.91
N ALA A 117 -3.71 10.06 13.22
CA ALA A 117 -4.95 9.93 14.00
C ALA A 117 -5.81 11.21 13.93
N VAL A 118 -5.19 12.38 14.08
CA VAL A 118 -5.90 13.66 13.96
C VAL A 118 -6.48 13.85 12.55
N PHE A 119 -5.69 13.62 11.51
CA PHE A 119 -6.16 13.86 10.14
C PHE A 119 -7.22 12.86 9.67
N VAL A 120 -7.18 11.59 10.12
CA VAL A 120 -8.24 10.64 9.79
C VAL A 120 -9.55 11.00 10.51
N LEU A 121 -9.50 11.49 11.75
CA LEU A 121 -10.67 12.00 12.45
C LEU A 121 -11.19 13.31 11.84
N LEU A 122 -10.30 14.21 11.42
CA LEU A 122 -10.70 15.42 10.70
C LEU A 122 -11.37 15.12 9.36
N HIS A 123 -10.92 14.10 8.64
CA HIS A 123 -11.57 13.71 7.39
C HIS A 123 -12.96 13.09 7.61
N LEU A 124 -13.14 12.32 8.68
CA LEU A 124 -14.46 11.85 9.08
C LEU A 124 -15.39 13.04 9.40
N LEU A 125 -14.92 13.99 10.19
CA LEU A 125 -15.67 15.22 10.49
C LEU A 125 -15.96 16.02 9.22
N GLN A 126 -14.98 16.18 8.33
CA GLN A 126 -15.11 16.88 7.04
C GLN A 126 -16.19 16.22 6.17
N THR A 127 -16.23 14.88 6.11
CA THR A 127 -17.28 14.16 5.40
C THR A 127 -18.68 14.50 5.93
N HIS A 128 -18.86 14.58 7.25
CA HIS A 128 -20.16 14.89 7.86
C HIS A 128 -20.61 16.34 7.69
N ILE A 129 -19.68 17.27 7.44
CA ILE A 129 -20.00 18.70 7.30
C ILE A 129 -20.11 19.10 5.81
N TRP A 130 -19.15 18.66 4.99
CA TRP A 130 -19.00 19.14 3.60
C TRP A 130 -19.12 18.02 2.56
N TYR A 131 -18.95 16.77 2.95
CA TYR A 131 -19.06 15.59 2.09
C TYR A 131 -18.32 15.76 0.74
N ASP A 132 -16.98 15.77 0.79
CA ASP A 132 -16.18 15.90 -0.44
C ASP A 132 -14.86 15.11 -0.32
N GLY A 133 -14.20 14.94 -1.45
CA GLY A 133 -12.90 14.34 -1.58
C GLY A 133 -12.17 14.85 -2.81
N LEU A 134 -10.89 14.47 -2.97
CA LEU A 134 -10.09 14.89 -4.13
C LEU A 134 -10.64 14.38 -5.46
N ALA A 135 -11.43 13.30 -5.44
CA ALA A 135 -12.11 12.75 -6.62
C ALA A 135 -13.00 13.77 -7.35
N GLN A 136 -13.41 14.83 -6.66
CA GLN A 136 -14.18 15.92 -7.27
C GLN A 136 -13.41 16.57 -8.42
N ASP A 137 -12.08 16.70 -8.28
CA ASP A 137 -11.22 17.45 -9.20
C ASP A 137 -10.28 16.61 -10.04
N VAL A 138 -10.05 15.35 -9.65
CA VAL A 138 -9.02 14.50 -10.27
C VAL A 138 -9.59 13.17 -10.73
N HIS A 139 -9.00 12.63 -11.80
CA HIS A 139 -9.47 11.39 -12.41
C HIS A 139 -9.18 10.17 -11.51
N ILE A 140 -10.08 9.19 -11.50
CA ILE A 140 -9.99 7.97 -10.69
C ILE A 140 -8.66 7.21 -10.89
N MET A 141 -8.09 7.26 -12.08
CA MET A 141 -6.79 6.63 -12.38
C MET A 141 -5.63 7.19 -11.56
N THR A 142 -5.76 8.38 -10.97
CA THR A 142 -4.71 8.92 -10.09
C THR A 142 -4.62 8.15 -8.77
N ALA A 143 -5.75 7.74 -8.20
CA ALA A 143 -5.81 6.91 -7.01
C ALA A 143 -5.46 5.45 -7.34
N GLN A 144 -6.10 4.85 -8.34
CA GLN A 144 -5.83 3.46 -8.75
C GLN A 144 -4.37 3.27 -9.20
N GLY A 145 -3.84 4.18 -10.02
CA GLY A 145 -2.47 4.15 -10.50
C GLY A 145 -1.45 4.29 -9.37
N SER A 146 -1.72 5.15 -8.37
CA SER A 146 -0.83 5.29 -7.21
C SER A 146 -0.71 3.99 -6.40
N VAL A 147 -1.82 3.27 -6.22
CA VAL A 147 -1.84 1.96 -5.52
C VAL A 147 -1.12 0.89 -6.34
N ILE A 148 -1.36 0.81 -7.66
CA ILE A 148 -0.67 -0.15 -8.53
C ILE A 148 0.85 0.07 -8.47
N ILE A 149 1.32 1.30 -8.61
CA ILE A 149 2.75 1.60 -8.55
C ILE A 149 3.32 1.32 -7.15
N LEU A 150 2.53 1.50 -6.08
CA LEU A 150 2.94 1.13 -4.72
C LEU A 150 3.19 -0.39 -4.62
N LEU A 151 2.30 -1.23 -5.15
CA LEU A 151 2.48 -2.69 -5.17
C LEU A 151 3.72 -3.09 -5.98
N VAL A 152 3.90 -2.51 -7.16
CA VAL A 152 5.08 -2.71 -8.01
C VAL A 152 6.37 -2.31 -7.29
N ALA A 153 6.36 -1.18 -6.59
CA ALA A 153 7.49 -0.71 -5.79
C ALA A 153 7.84 -1.69 -4.66
N VAL A 154 6.84 -2.25 -3.97
CA VAL A 154 7.05 -3.29 -2.94
C VAL A 154 7.69 -4.53 -3.55
N LEU A 155 7.21 -5.03 -4.70
CA LEU A 155 7.80 -6.17 -5.38
C LEU A 155 9.28 -5.94 -5.70
N MET A 156 9.63 -4.75 -6.19
CA MET A 156 11.03 -4.38 -6.51
C MET A 156 11.91 -4.30 -5.26
N MET A 157 11.45 -3.63 -4.21
CA MET A 157 12.20 -3.44 -2.98
C MET A 157 12.47 -4.76 -2.26
N GLU A 158 11.51 -5.67 -2.31
CA GLU A 158 11.56 -6.96 -1.63
C GLU A 158 12.29 -8.05 -2.44
N ASN A 159 12.67 -7.79 -3.70
CA ASN A 159 13.39 -8.75 -4.53
C ASN A 159 14.66 -9.29 -3.86
N GLN A 160 15.38 -8.48 -3.08
CA GLN A 160 16.58 -8.94 -2.37
C GLN A 160 16.29 -9.88 -1.22
N ARG A 161 15.17 -9.70 -0.53
CA ARG A 161 14.79 -10.51 0.63
C ARG A 161 14.17 -11.84 0.23
N ARG A 162 13.22 -11.80 -0.72
CA ARG A 162 12.39 -12.97 -1.07
C ARG A 162 12.49 -13.43 -2.52
N GLY A 163 13.20 -12.68 -3.37
CA GLY A 163 13.20 -12.91 -4.82
C GLY A 163 11.91 -12.41 -5.47
N LEU A 164 11.91 -12.27 -6.78
CA LEU A 164 10.74 -11.84 -7.55
C LEU A 164 9.94 -13.03 -8.10
N PHE A 165 10.63 -14.08 -8.57
CA PHE A 165 10.01 -15.27 -9.14
C PHE A 165 10.45 -16.53 -8.39
N PHE A 166 9.53 -17.18 -7.68
CA PHE A 166 9.77 -18.44 -6.98
C PHE A 166 11.02 -18.45 -6.09
N GLY A 167 11.28 -17.32 -5.43
CA GLY A 167 12.47 -17.13 -4.59
C GLY A 167 13.74 -16.74 -5.35
N LYS A 168 13.72 -16.66 -6.68
CA LYS A 168 14.87 -16.21 -7.49
C LYS A 168 14.97 -14.69 -7.50
N LYS A 169 16.14 -14.19 -7.15
CA LYS A 169 16.47 -12.77 -7.16
C LYS A 169 16.89 -12.34 -8.56
N LEU A 170 16.37 -11.21 -9.04
CA LEU A 170 16.73 -10.65 -10.33
C LEU A 170 17.77 -9.55 -10.15
N GLY A 171 18.97 -9.76 -10.72
CA GLY A 171 20.09 -8.84 -10.58
C GLY A 171 19.81 -7.44 -11.12
N PHE A 172 19.15 -7.32 -12.27
CA PHE A 172 18.84 -6.02 -12.88
C PHE A 172 17.88 -5.15 -12.05
N VAL A 173 17.07 -5.74 -11.15
CA VAL A 173 16.16 -5.03 -10.22
C VAL A 173 16.92 -4.55 -8.97
N TYR A 174 18.18 -4.96 -8.77
CA TYR A 174 18.93 -4.68 -7.54
C TYR A 174 19.12 -3.18 -7.29
N GLU A 175 19.75 -2.48 -8.23
CA GLU A 175 20.04 -1.04 -8.10
C GLU A 175 18.76 -0.18 -8.09
N PRO A 176 17.79 -0.41 -9.00
CA PRO A 176 16.49 0.27 -8.92
C PRO A 176 15.78 0.05 -7.59
N GLY A 177 15.74 -1.20 -7.09
CA GLY A 177 15.12 -1.53 -5.81
C GLY A 177 15.83 -0.87 -4.61
N ARG A 178 17.17 -0.72 -4.68
CA ARG A 178 17.95 0.00 -3.65
C ARG A 178 17.65 1.50 -3.67
N ALA A 179 17.61 2.11 -4.85
CA ALA A 179 17.26 3.52 -5.01
C ALA A 179 15.85 3.80 -4.53
N LEU A 180 14.90 2.95 -4.91
CA LEU A 180 13.50 3.05 -4.49
C LEU A 180 13.37 2.92 -2.96
N ARG A 181 14.06 1.95 -2.34
CA ARG A 181 14.06 1.75 -0.88
C ARG A 181 14.54 2.98 -0.12
N LYS A 182 15.43 3.78 -0.68
CA LYS A 182 15.92 5.01 -0.05
C LYS A 182 14.83 6.08 0.03
N TYR A 183 13.94 6.16 -0.96
CA TYR A 183 12.97 7.25 -1.07
C TYR A 183 11.51 6.79 -0.95
N HIS A 184 11.25 5.48 -0.79
CA HIS A 184 9.90 4.90 -0.78
C HIS A 184 8.96 5.59 0.22
N GLY A 185 9.47 6.05 1.36
CA GLY A 185 8.65 6.69 2.38
C GLY A 185 7.86 7.89 1.85
N TYR A 186 8.47 8.73 1.01
CA TYR A 186 7.77 9.89 0.44
C TYR A 186 6.68 9.48 -0.55
N PHE A 187 7.00 8.55 -1.44
CA PHE A 187 6.04 8.06 -2.43
C PHE A 187 4.90 7.29 -1.78
N PHE A 188 5.21 6.39 -0.82
CA PHE A 188 4.20 5.60 -0.13
C PHE A 188 3.28 6.48 0.72
N ALA A 189 3.85 7.45 1.47
CA ALA A 189 3.05 8.41 2.20
C ALA A 189 2.13 9.20 1.26
N TRP A 190 2.65 9.64 0.10
CA TRP A 190 1.81 10.31 -0.90
C TRP A 190 0.69 9.41 -1.41
N ALA A 191 0.99 8.21 -1.89
CA ALA A 191 -0.02 7.32 -2.46
C ALA A 191 -1.12 6.98 -1.44
N VAL A 192 -0.74 6.72 -0.19
CA VAL A 192 -1.67 6.37 0.89
C VAL A 192 -2.52 7.58 1.30
N THR A 193 -1.91 8.75 1.51
CA THR A 193 -2.63 9.97 1.89
C THR A 193 -3.53 10.45 0.75
N TRP A 194 -3.06 10.37 -0.50
CA TRP A 194 -3.85 10.68 -1.69
C TRP A 194 -5.08 9.81 -1.79
N THR A 195 -4.93 8.49 -1.68
CA THR A 195 -6.04 7.54 -1.74
C THR A 195 -7.01 7.73 -0.58
N PHE A 196 -6.51 8.05 0.61
CA PHE A 196 -7.34 8.29 1.78
C PHE A 196 -8.24 9.53 1.60
N TRP A 197 -7.70 10.66 1.15
CA TRP A 197 -8.45 11.88 0.90
C TRP A 197 -9.21 11.89 -0.43
N TYR A 198 -9.04 10.83 -1.24
CA TYR A 198 -9.70 10.71 -2.53
C TYR A 198 -11.21 10.60 -2.38
N HIS A 199 -11.68 9.86 -1.39
CA HIS A 199 -13.07 9.56 -1.10
C HIS A 199 -13.56 10.28 0.15
N PRO A 200 -14.83 10.71 0.24
CA PRO A 200 -15.49 10.93 1.52
C PRO A 200 -15.55 9.60 2.31
N MET A 201 -15.78 9.66 3.62
CA MET A 201 -15.85 8.46 4.46
C MET A 201 -17.22 7.79 4.33
N GLU A 202 -17.29 6.73 3.54
CA GLU A 202 -18.49 5.98 3.21
C GLU A 202 -18.58 4.64 3.95
N THR A 203 -19.77 4.06 4.03
CA THR A 203 -20.07 2.86 4.83
C THR A 203 -20.24 1.59 4.00
N THR A 204 -20.06 1.66 2.68
CA THR A 204 -20.05 0.44 1.87
C THR A 204 -18.92 -0.50 2.31
N VAL A 205 -19.16 -1.81 2.26
CA VAL A 205 -18.19 -2.81 2.72
C VAL A 205 -16.82 -2.63 2.04
N GLY A 206 -16.82 -2.37 0.72
CA GLY A 206 -15.58 -2.12 -0.02
C GLY A 206 -14.83 -0.90 0.48
N HIS A 207 -15.55 0.20 0.77
CA HIS A 207 -14.94 1.41 1.30
C HIS A 207 -14.42 1.23 2.74
N LEU A 208 -15.21 0.62 3.63
CA LEU A 208 -14.78 0.34 5.01
C LEU A 208 -13.51 -0.51 5.05
N MET A 209 -13.44 -1.57 4.23
CA MET A 209 -12.25 -2.41 4.12
C MET A 209 -11.07 -1.66 3.49
N GLY A 210 -11.31 -0.81 2.49
CA GLY A 210 -10.31 0.06 1.90
C GLY A 210 -9.76 1.08 2.88
N THR A 211 -10.63 1.72 3.66
CA THR A 211 -10.25 2.68 4.69
C THR A 211 -9.45 2.00 5.81
N LEU A 212 -9.89 0.83 6.29
CA LEU A 212 -9.11 0.04 7.24
C LEU A 212 -7.70 -0.24 6.69
N TYR A 213 -7.61 -0.72 5.46
CA TYR A 213 -6.33 -1.03 4.83
C TYR A 213 -5.44 0.20 4.68
N THR A 214 -6.00 1.33 4.24
CA THR A 214 -5.28 2.60 4.10
C THR A 214 -4.77 3.10 5.46
N CYS A 215 -5.57 3.01 6.52
CA CYS A 215 -5.14 3.34 7.89
C CYS A 215 -4.01 2.42 8.39
N LEU A 216 -4.06 1.11 8.08
CA LEU A 216 -2.97 0.19 8.40
C LEU A 216 -1.68 0.52 7.62
N LEU A 217 -1.78 1.00 6.38
CA LEU A 217 -0.62 1.50 5.62
C LEU A 217 -0.06 2.80 6.20
N MET A 218 -0.91 3.72 6.67
CA MET A 218 -0.48 4.92 7.40
C MET A 218 0.24 4.55 8.70
N LEU A 219 -0.28 3.56 9.44
CA LEU A 219 0.36 3.01 10.61
C LEU A 219 1.76 2.46 10.28
N GLN A 220 1.88 1.63 9.23
CA GLN A 220 3.16 1.13 8.74
C GLN A 220 4.11 2.27 8.41
N GLY A 221 3.63 3.30 7.70
CA GLY A 221 4.38 4.50 7.35
C GLY A 221 4.83 5.32 8.56
N SER A 222 4.07 5.30 9.67
CA SER A 222 4.41 6.03 10.89
C SER A 222 5.47 5.33 11.76
N LEU A 223 5.64 4.03 11.60
CA LEU A 223 6.58 3.21 12.38
C LEU A 223 8.00 3.16 11.79
N PHE A 224 8.37 4.06 10.89
CA PHE A 224 9.68 4.08 10.24
C PHE A 224 10.82 4.09 11.28
N PHE A 225 11.96 3.45 10.95
CA PHE A 225 13.12 3.25 11.83
C PHE A 225 12.82 2.51 13.14
N THR A 226 11.77 1.67 13.17
CA THR A 226 11.48 0.78 14.31
C THR A 226 11.53 -0.69 13.89
N ARG A 227 11.66 -1.60 14.86
CA ARG A 227 11.57 -3.05 14.61
C ARG A 227 10.21 -3.48 14.07
N ALA A 228 9.13 -2.81 14.46
CA ALA A 228 7.79 -3.10 13.96
C ALA A 228 7.67 -2.84 12.46
N HIS A 229 8.28 -1.76 11.95
CA HIS A 229 8.27 -1.42 10.52
C HIS A 229 8.87 -2.51 9.62
N VAL A 230 9.89 -3.23 10.09
CA VAL A 230 10.58 -4.28 9.32
C VAL A 230 10.15 -5.69 9.72
N ASN A 231 9.08 -5.84 10.50
CA ASN A 231 8.58 -7.13 10.91
C ASN A 231 7.97 -7.86 9.70
N LYS A 232 8.56 -9.00 9.34
CA LYS A 232 8.16 -9.77 8.15
C LYS A 232 6.70 -10.22 8.15
N TRP A 233 6.15 -10.55 9.33
CA TRP A 233 4.77 -11.00 9.45
C TRP A 233 3.80 -9.83 9.26
N TRP A 234 4.13 -8.69 9.83
CA TRP A 234 3.36 -7.47 9.66
C TRP A 234 3.37 -6.99 8.20
N THR A 235 4.55 -6.91 7.58
CA THR A 235 4.65 -6.46 6.17
C THR A 235 3.92 -7.38 5.21
N ILE A 236 4.04 -8.73 5.40
CA ILE A 236 3.32 -9.66 4.51
C ILE A 236 1.81 -9.63 4.76
N SER A 237 1.36 -9.39 6.00
CA SER A 237 -0.08 -9.22 6.26
C SER A 237 -0.63 -8.04 5.47
N LEU A 238 0.06 -6.91 5.45
CA LEU A 238 -0.34 -5.75 4.63
C LEU A 238 -0.38 -6.07 3.13
N GLU A 239 0.59 -6.83 2.63
CA GLU A 239 0.61 -7.24 1.23
C GLU A 239 -0.50 -8.24 0.88
N THR A 240 -0.88 -9.13 1.80
CA THR A 240 -1.96 -10.12 1.56
C THR A 240 -3.36 -9.55 1.75
N ILE A 241 -3.53 -8.49 2.52
CA ILE A 241 -4.83 -7.79 2.63
C ILE A 241 -5.29 -7.25 1.26
N VAL A 242 -4.38 -6.93 0.34
CA VAL A 242 -4.71 -6.54 -1.04
C VAL A 242 -5.55 -7.61 -1.74
N LEU A 243 -5.22 -8.90 -1.55
CA LEU A 243 -6.00 -10.01 -2.12
C LEU A 243 -7.47 -9.97 -1.63
N VAL A 244 -7.65 -9.76 -0.32
CA VAL A 244 -9.00 -9.72 0.28
C VAL A 244 -9.75 -8.47 -0.18
N HIS A 245 -9.13 -7.30 -0.02
CA HIS A 245 -9.74 -6.03 -0.41
C HIS A 245 -10.06 -5.96 -1.91
N GLY A 246 -9.10 -6.32 -2.77
CA GLY A 246 -9.31 -6.33 -4.22
C GLY A 246 -10.42 -7.29 -4.65
N SER A 247 -10.54 -8.46 -4.00
CA SER A 247 -11.62 -9.41 -4.26
C SER A 247 -12.99 -8.85 -3.85
N ILE A 248 -13.09 -8.19 -2.69
CA ILE A 248 -14.34 -7.55 -2.23
C ILE A 248 -14.75 -6.43 -3.20
N VAL A 249 -13.82 -5.55 -3.57
CA VAL A 249 -14.09 -4.46 -4.53
C VAL A 249 -14.53 -5.03 -5.87
N ALA A 250 -13.93 -6.12 -6.35
CA ALA A 250 -14.31 -6.76 -7.60
C ALA A 250 -15.74 -7.31 -7.57
N VAL A 251 -16.19 -7.86 -6.43
CA VAL A 251 -17.59 -8.31 -6.25
C VAL A 251 -18.55 -7.13 -6.27
N MET A 252 -18.15 -6.01 -5.66
CA MET A 252 -19.03 -4.84 -5.53
C MET A 252 -19.08 -3.96 -6.80
N ALA A 253 -17.99 -3.96 -7.58
CA ALA A 253 -17.87 -3.12 -8.78
C ALA A 253 -18.70 -3.64 -9.97
N THR A 254 -19.14 -4.89 -9.93
CA THR A 254 -19.95 -5.50 -10.99
C THR A 254 -21.15 -6.21 -10.39
N SER A 255 -22.35 -5.95 -10.90
CA SER A 255 -23.57 -6.65 -10.49
C SER A 255 -23.52 -8.15 -10.75
N THR A 256 -22.65 -8.60 -11.66
CA THR A 256 -22.46 -10.00 -12.08
C THR A 256 -21.30 -10.69 -11.36
N GLY A 257 -20.45 -9.95 -10.62
CA GLY A 257 -19.25 -10.50 -9.97
C GLY A 257 -18.17 -11.00 -10.96
N ASP A 258 -18.26 -10.67 -12.23
CA ASP A 258 -17.38 -11.19 -13.30
C ASP A 258 -15.91 -10.82 -13.12
N MET A 259 -15.62 -9.75 -12.38
CA MET A 259 -14.25 -9.32 -12.10
C MET A 259 -13.60 -10.07 -10.92
N LEU A 260 -14.37 -10.77 -10.09
CA LEU A 260 -13.85 -11.49 -8.93
C LEU A 260 -12.74 -12.50 -9.28
N PRO A 261 -12.90 -13.37 -10.31
CA PRO A 261 -11.84 -14.32 -10.66
C PRO A 261 -10.53 -13.62 -11.03
N GLN A 262 -10.59 -12.53 -11.78
CA GLN A 262 -9.39 -11.78 -12.19
C GLN A 262 -8.59 -11.26 -10.99
N PHE A 263 -9.25 -10.65 -10.00
CA PHE A 263 -8.57 -10.10 -8.83
C PHE A 263 -8.13 -11.19 -7.86
N PHE A 264 -9.02 -12.14 -7.55
CA PHE A 264 -8.70 -13.22 -6.63
C PHE A 264 -7.54 -14.08 -7.15
N PHE A 265 -7.66 -14.65 -8.36
CA PHE A 265 -6.62 -15.51 -8.92
C PHE A 265 -5.35 -14.72 -9.25
N GLY A 266 -5.47 -13.48 -9.71
CA GLY A 266 -4.34 -12.62 -10.00
C GLY A 266 -3.48 -12.34 -8.77
N PHE A 267 -4.05 -11.86 -7.69
CA PHE A 267 -3.30 -11.60 -6.44
C PHE A 267 -2.85 -12.90 -5.77
N PHE A 268 -3.63 -13.97 -5.85
CA PHE A 268 -3.20 -15.27 -5.34
C PHE A 268 -2.01 -15.82 -6.14
N ALA A 269 -1.96 -15.60 -7.45
CA ALA A 269 -0.78 -15.92 -8.26
C ALA A 269 0.46 -15.12 -7.80
N VAL A 270 0.33 -13.81 -7.55
CA VAL A 270 1.43 -12.98 -7.02
C VAL A 270 1.88 -13.49 -5.64
N PHE A 271 0.96 -13.89 -4.78
CA PHE A 271 1.31 -14.53 -3.51
C PHE A 271 2.14 -15.78 -3.70
N ILE A 272 1.71 -16.70 -4.59
CA ILE A 272 2.41 -17.97 -4.86
C ILE A 272 3.77 -17.72 -5.52
N VAL A 273 3.82 -16.86 -6.52
CA VAL A 273 5.04 -16.62 -7.30
C VAL A 273 6.09 -15.86 -6.48
N THR A 274 5.67 -14.91 -5.64
CA THR A 274 6.60 -14.00 -4.95
C THR A 274 6.48 -14.02 -3.44
N GLN A 275 5.30 -13.72 -2.89
CA GLN A 275 5.18 -13.31 -1.48
C GLN A 275 5.47 -14.46 -0.52
N MET A 276 4.96 -15.66 -0.77
CA MET A 276 5.16 -16.83 0.12
C MET A 276 6.62 -17.23 0.30
N HIS A 277 7.50 -16.85 -0.64
CA HIS A 277 8.94 -17.20 -0.57
C HIS A 277 9.71 -16.40 0.48
N GLY A 278 9.17 -15.24 0.90
CA GLY A 278 9.74 -14.43 1.99
C GLY A 278 9.38 -14.89 3.41
N LEU A 279 8.41 -15.80 3.55
CA LEU A 279 7.85 -16.20 4.84
C LEU A 279 8.65 -17.31 5.54
N GLY A 280 9.53 -18.01 4.82
CA GLY A 280 10.22 -19.19 5.37
C GLY A 280 9.29 -20.38 5.59
N LEU A 281 8.19 -20.48 4.82
CA LEU A 281 7.23 -21.55 4.94
C LEU A 281 7.86 -22.92 4.68
N ARG A 282 7.41 -23.95 5.42
CA ARG A 282 7.79 -25.35 5.18
C ARG A 282 7.40 -25.77 3.76
N LYS A 283 8.17 -26.68 3.14
CA LYS A 283 7.92 -27.11 1.74
C LYS A 283 6.50 -27.63 1.51
N TRP A 284 5.97 -28.44 2.44
CA TRP A 284 4.63 -29.00 2.30
C TRP A 284 3.57 -27.89 2.25
N LEU A 285 3.71 -26.83 3.07
CA LEU A 285 2.74 -25.71 3.11
C LEU A 285 2.76 -24.91 1.80
N ARG A 286 3.93 -24.73 1.18
CA ARG A 286 4.02 -24.09 -0.14
C ARG A 286 3.31 -24.93 -1.19
N TRP A 287 3.50 -26.26 -1.17
CA TRP A 287 2.78 -27.16 -2.07
C TRP A 287 1.27 -27.16 -1.83
N THR A 288 0.82 -27.04 -0.58
CA THR A 288 -0.60 -26.89 -0.26
C THR A 288 -1.20 -25.65 -0.89
N PHE A 289 -0.53 -24.49 -0.82
CA PHE A 289 -1.01 -23.27 -1.48
C PHE A 289 -1.05 -23.42 -3.00
N ILE A 290 -0.04 -24.03 -3.60
CA ILE A 290 -0.03 -24.30 -5.07
C ILE A 290 -1.16 -25.25 -5.44
N ALA A 291 -1.35 -26.33 -4.71
CA ALA A 291 -2.41 -27.29 -4.96
C ALA A 291 -3.80 -26.64 -4.80
N ALA A 292 -4.00 -25.87 -3.73
CA ALA A 292 -5.24 -25.12 -3.51
C ALA A 292 -5.54 -24.16 -4.65
N TYR A 293 -4.53 -23.45 -5.16
CA TYR A 293 -4.65 -22.56 -6.31
C TYR A 293 -5.06 -23.31 -7.57
N LEU A 294 -4.38 -24.42 -7.90
CA LEU A 294 -4.69 -25.22 -9.09
C LEU A 294 -6.08 -25.85 -9.02
N VAL A 295 -6.46 -26.38 -7.84
CA VAL A 295 -7.81 -26.93 -7.62
C VAL A 295 -8.86 -25.84 -7.77
N SER A 296 -8.65 -24.67 -7.18
CA SER A 296 -9.60 -23.55 -7.30
C SER A 296 -9.73 -23.04 -8.75
N ILE A 297 -8.64 -23.01 -9.53
CA ILE A 297 -8.71 -22.73 -10.98
C ILE A 297 -9.59 -23.77 -11.66
N PHE A 298 -9.30 -25.06 -11.45
CA PHE A 298 -10.08 -26.12 -12.07
C PHE A 298 -11.57 -26.01 -11.75
N VAL A 299 -11.92 -25.80 -10.45
CA VAL A 299 -13.32 -25.67 -10.02
C VAL A 299 -14.00 -24.47 -10.66
N VAL A 300 -13.33 -23.30 -10.73
CA VAL A 300 -13.96 -22.08 -11.23
C VAL A 300 -14.00 -22.02 -12.75
N PHE A 301 -12.98 -22.55 -13.44
CA PHE A 301 -12.85 -22.39 -14.89
C PHE A 301 -13.24 -23.63 -15.69
N SER A 302 -13.54 -24.79 -15.07
CA SER A 302 -13.95 -26.01 -15.78
C SER A 302 -15.25 -25.87 -16.61
N GLY A 303 -16.10 -24.91 -16.26
CA GLY A 303 -17.34 -24.60 -16.97
C GLY A 303 -17.34 -23.27 -17.73
N ARG A 304 -16.17 -22.62 -17.88
CA ARG A 304 -16.03 -21.33 -18.54
C ARG A 304 -15.33 -21.48 -19.90
N ASP A 305 -15.46 -20.44 -20.74
CA ASP A 305 -14.76 -20.40 -22.02
C ASP A 305 -13.23 -20.26 -21.84
N LEU A 306 -12.47 -20.81 -22.78
CA LEU A 306 -11.01 -20.66 -22.80
C LEU A 306 -10.58 -19.19 -22.85
N ALA A 307 -11.41 -18.33 -23.42
CA ALA A 307 -11.19 -16.88 -23.45
C ALA A 307 -11.09 -16.30 -22.04
N ASP A 308 -11.79 -16.86 -21.05
CA ASP A 308 -11.78 -16.36 -19.67
C ASP A 308 -10.47 -16.62 -18.92
N LEU A 309 -9.61 -17.51 -19.43
CA LEU A 309 -8.32 -17.80 -18.80
C LEU A 309 -7.39 -16.58 -18.71
N HIS A 310 -7.65 -15.53 -19.49
CA HIS A 310 -6.90 -14.26 -19.34
C HIS A 310 -7.05 -13.65 -17.95
N GLN A 311 -8.13 -13.92 -17.23
CA GLN A 311 -8.38 -13.46 -15.87
C GLN A 311 -7.34 -14.00 -14.87
N LEU A 312 -6.72 -15.15 -15.14
CA LEU A 312 -5.70 -15.76 -14.27
C LEU A 312 -4.37 -14.97 -14.26
N TYR A 313 -3.99 -14.43 -15.41
CA TYR A 313 -2.66 -13.82 -15.60
C TYR A 313 -2.67 -12.30 -15.77
N ARG A 314 -3.83 -11.68 -15.97
CA ARG A 314 -3.91 -10.25 -16.28
C ARG A 314 -3.29 -9.37 -15.17
N VAL A 315 -3.63 -9.61 -13.89
CA VAL A 315 -3.06 -8.85 -12.78
C VAL A 315 -1.56 -9.10 -12.63
N PRO A 316 -1.05 -10.36 -12.53
CA PRO A 316 0.38 -10.58 -12.46
C PRO A 316 1.15 -10.09 -13.69
N ALA A 317 0.58 -10.21 -14.90
CA ALA A 317 1.23 -9.69 -16.11
C ALA A 317 1.42 -8.16 -16.04
N VAL A 318 0.41 -7.42 -15.57
CA VAL A 318 0.50 -5.97 -15.37
C VAL A 318 1.52 -5.64 -14.29
N GLU A 319 1.43 -6.28 -13.11
CA GLU A 319 2.34 -5.98 -12.00
C GLU A 319 3.81 -6.28 -12.35
N TYR A 320 4.11 -7.48 -12.86
CA TYR A 320 5.48 -7.84 -13.25
C TYR A 320 5.96 -7.03 -14.46
N GLY A 321 5.09 -6.78 -15.44
CA GLY A 321 5.41 -5.90 -16.56
C GLY A 321 5.81 -4.50 -16.09
N LEU A 322 5.07 -3.93 -15.16
CA LEU A 322 5.38 -2.63 -14.57
C LEU A 322 6.66 -2.66 -13.70
N VAL A 323 7.00 -3.79 -13.05
CA VAL A 323 8.29 -3.95 -12.37
C VAL A 323 9.44 -3.74 -13.37
N PHE A 324 9.37 -4.37 -14.55
CA PHE A 324 10.41 -4.21 -15.59
C PHE A 324 10.46 -2.76 -16.11
N VAL A 325 9.30 -2.17 -16.42
CA VAL A 325 9.22 -0.79 -16.91
C VAL A 325 9.78 0.18 -15.86
N LEU A 326 9.35 0.07 -14.61
CA LEU A 326 9.83 0.96 -13.54
C LEU A 326 11.33 0.76 -13.26
N ALA A 327 11.82 -0.48 -13.31
CA ALA A 327 13.24 -0.77 -13.16
C ALA A 327 14.06 -0.10 -14.26
N LEU A 328 13.61 -0.19 -15.53
CA LEU A 328 14.28 0.47 -16.66
C LEU A 328 14.26 1.99 -16.53
N LEU A 329 13.14 2.58 -16.13
CA LEU A 329 13.03 4.03 -15.91
C LEU A 329 14.00 4.50 -14.81
N ILE A 330 14.06 3.79 -13.68
CA ILE A 330 15.00 4.14 -12.59
C ILE A 330 16.43 3.95 -13.05
N TRP A 331 16.74 2.88 -13.78
CA TRP A 331 18.07 2.66 -14.38
C TRP A 331 18.47 3.82 -15.27
N PHE A 332 17.57 4.27 -16.14
CA PHE A 332 17.83 5.41 -17.03
C PHE A 332 18.11 6.70 -16.25
N VAL A 333 17.33 6.96 -15.18
CA VAL A 333 17.55 8.13 -14.32
C VAL A 333 18.88 8.04 -13.58
N LEU A 334 19.22 6.88 -13.02
CA LEU A 334 20.50 6.68 -12.33
C LEU A 334 21.70 6.83 -13.27
N TRP A 335 21.59 6.28 -14.47
CA TRP A 335 22.63 6.42 -15.51
C TRP A 335 22.82 7.87 -15.95
N GLY A 336 21.72 8.60 -16.21
CA GLY A 336 21.78 10.03 -16.54
C GLY A 336 22.38 10.87 -15.41
N ALA A 337 21.96 10.63 -14.16
CA ALA A 337 22.51 11.30 -12.98
C ALA A 337 24.00 10.98 -12.78
N GLY A 338 24.43 9.73 -13.04
CA GLY A 338 25.85 9.33 -13.00
C GLY A 338 26.70 10.08 -14.01
N ARG A 339 26.21 10.30 -15.22
CA ARG A 339 26.90 11.10 -16.26
C ARG A 339 27.03 12.57 -15.88
N ILE A 340 25.96 13.18 -15.34
CA ILE A 340 25.97 14.59 -14.94
C ILE A 340 26.92 14.81 -13.74
N THR A 341 27.01 13.87 -12.81
CA THR A 341 27.83 13.98 -11.59
C THR A 341 29.29 13.51 -11.77
N GLY A 342 29.70 13.08 -12.96
CA GLY A 342 31.05 12.59 -13.24
C GLY A 342 31.44 11.27 -12.56
N ARG A 343 30.47 10.55 -11.96
CA ARG A 343 30.68 9.25 -11.27
C ARG A 343 30.66 8.03 -12.20
N ALA A 344 30.50 8.23 -13.50
CA ALA A 344 30.29 7.16 -14.48
C ALA A 344 31.54 6.36 -14.90
N THR A 345 32.71 6.55 -14.30
CA THR A 345 33.97 5.95 -14.80
C THR A 345 34.82 5.21 -13.76
N GLN A 346 34.23 4.65 -12.71
CA GLN A 346 35.03 3.86 -11.74
C GLN A 346 34.41 2.53 -11.34
N GLU A 347 33.70 1.82 -12.18
CA GLU A 347 33.36 0.38 -11.91
C GLU A 347 33.12 -0.33 -13.25
N THR A 348 34.19 -0.76 -13.92
CA THR A 348 34.19 -1.90 -14.84
C THR A 348 34.92 -3.06 -14.18
#